data_1ba2090f5cfa5d4c3e48922f88b1c0d9
#
_entry.id   1ba2090f5cfa5d4c3e48922f88b1c0d9
#
_cell.length_a   1.000
_cell.length_b   1.000
_cell.length_c   1.000
_cell.angle_alpha   90.00
_cell.angle_beta   90.00
_cell.angle_gamma   90.00
#
_symmetry.space_group_name_H-M   'P 1'
#
loop_
_entity.id
_entity.type
_entity.pdbx_description
1 polymer ?
#
loop_
_entity_poly.entity_id
_entity_poly.type
_entity_poly.pdbx_seq_one_letter_code
_entity_poly.pdbx_strand_id
1 'polypeptide(L)'
;LGALGQPQFMPSSFSRFAVDSDLDGKIDIWNNTEDTLASIANLLNKNGWVKDLDWGQEIITPPDFPCFFEGPDNNRKSSIWYESGVRKIKKVQSTNFLKNTETSLLLPKGEYGPKFLVTKNFYTLKTYNNSDLYALYVAHLSDLIDGKVQKFTALWKDSPTLDKKSIFS
;
A
#
# COMPACT_ATOMS: atom_id res chain seq x y z
N LEU A 1 -14.07 22.59 6.08
CA LEU A 1 -12.83 22.14 6.75
C LEU A 1 -11.92 21.55 5.68
N GLY A 2 -10.90 22.29 5.32
CA GLY A 2 -9.97 21.90 4.25
C GLY A 2 -8.76 21.15 4.80
N ALA A 3 -8.06 20.46 3.91
CA ALA A 3 -6.73 19.91 4.16
C ALA A 3 -5.70 21.07 4.25
N LEU A 4 -4.66 20.89 5.04
CA LEU A 4 -3.68 21.89 5.39
C LEU A 4 -2.33 21.63 4.73
N GLY A 5 -1.72 22.68 4.20
CA GLY A 5 -0.35 22.72 3.72
C GLY A 5 -0.02 21.74 2.58
N GLN A 6 1.27 21.59 2.31
CA GLN A 6 1.77 20.67 1.27
C GLN A 6 1.35 19.20 1.52
N PRO A 7 1.36 18.68 2.77
CA PRO A 7 1.00 17.29 3.04
C PRO A 7 -0.51 17.05 3.02
N GLN A 8 -1.33 18.09 2.82
CA GLN A 8 -2.80 17.99 2.85
C GLN A 8 -3.33 17.33 4.13
N PHE A 9 -2.76 17.70 5.27
CA PHE A 9 -3.17 17.17 6.56
C PHE A 9 -4.55 17.68 6.96
N MET A 10 -5.38 16.78 7.50
CA MET A 10 -6.56 17.23 8.25
C MET A 10 -6.11 17.98 9.50
N PRO A 11 -6.91 18.96 10.02
CA PRO A 11 -6.55 19.71 11.22
C PRO A 11 -6.14 18.81 12.41
N SER A 12 -6.83 17.69 12.59
CA SER A 12 -6.50 16.70 13.62
C SER A 12 -5.14 16.02 13.37
N SER A 13 -4.79 15.78 12.11
CA SER A 13 -3.48 15.22 11.76
C SER A 13 -2.37 16.24 11.97
N PHE A 14 -2.60 17.50 11.62
CA PHE A 14 -1.66 18.58 11.90
C PHE A 14 -1.36 18.67 13.40
N SER A 15 -2.39 18.76 14.24
CA SER A 15 -2.22 18.86 15.69
C SER A 15 -1.47 17.67 16.32
N ARG A 16 -1.57 16.49 15.73
CA ARG A 16 -0.99 15.26 16.29
C ARG A 16 0.38 14.91 15.74
N PHE A 17 0.68 15.29 14.50
CA PHE A 17 1.82 14.74 13.76
C PHE A 17 2.75 15.78 13.17
N ALA A 18 2.32 17.05 13.07
CA ALA A 18 3.19 18.08 12.54
C ALA A 18 4.34 18.37 13.51
N VAL A 19 5.54 18.58 12.98
CA VAL A 19 6.77 18.79 13.73
C VAL A 19 7.58 19.92 13.10
N ASP A 20 8.30 20.65 13.96
CA ASP A 20 9.33 21.61 13.62
C ASP A 20 10.64 20.82 13.45
N SER A 21 11.09 20.65 12.24
CA SER A 21 12.22 19.78 11.89
C SER A 21 13.55 20.53 11.87
N ASP A 22 13.53 21.79 11.48
CA ASP A 22 14.72 22.65 11.42
C ASP A 22 14.99 23.43 12.73
N LEU A 23 14.07 23.29 13.71
CA LEU A 23 14.17 23.87 15.06
C LEU A 23 14.15 25.41 15.05
N ASP A 24 13.46 26.04 14.10
CA ASP A 24 13.29 27.50 14.02
C ASP A 24 12.22 28.04 15.00
N GLY A 25 11.51 27.14 15.69
CA GLY A 25 10.44 27.45 16.65
C GLY A 25 9.07 27.57 16.01
N LYS A 26 8.90 27.17 14.74
CA LYS A 26 7.63 27.18 14.03
C LYS A 26 7.42 25.84 13.32
N ILE A 27 6.17 25.46 13.15
CA ILE A 27 5.78 24.31 12.33
C ILE A 27 5.16 24.87 11.05
N ASP A 28 5.91 24.91 9.95
CA ASP A 28 5.46 25.45 8.66
C ASP A 28 5.36 24.36 7.58
N ILE A 29 4.25 23.66 7.59
CA ILE A 29 3.93 22.66 6.54
C ILE A 29 3.46 23.29 5.22
N TRP A 30 3.44 24.62 5.09
CA TRP A 30 3.02 25.33 3.87
C TRP A 30 4.21 25.72 3.01
N ASN A 31 5.28 26.22 3.61
CA ASN A 31 6.42 26.80 2.90
C ASN A 31 7.75 26.08 3.22
N ASN A 32 7.81 25.32 4.33
CA ASN A 32 8.99 24.58 4.74
C ASN A 32 8.88 23.09 4.33
N THR A 33 9.75 22.67 3.38
CA THR A 33 9.76 21.29 2.89
C THR A 33 10.29 20.30 3.95
N GLU A 34 11.22 20.73 4.81
CA GLU A 34 11.78 19.87 5.87
C GLU A 34 10.70 19.54 6.90
N ASP A 35 9.97 20.54 7.39
CA ASP A 35 8.82 20.32 8.28
C ASP A 35 7.76 19.45 7.65
N THR A 36 7.46 19.69 6.38
CA THR A 36 6.50 18.91 5.63
C THR A 36 6.86 17.43 5.59
N LEU A 37 8.08 17.11 5.15
CA LEU A 37 8.55 15.72 5.03
C LEU A 37 8.68 15.04 6.39
N ALA A 38 9.21 15.76 7.39
CA ALA A 38 9.32 15.25 8.75
C ALA A 38 7.95 14.98 9.37
N SER A 39 6.97 15.84 9.14
CA SER A 39 5.60 15.66 9.61
C SER A 39 4.93 14.43 8.97
N ILE A 40 5.12 14.21 7.67
CA ILE A 40 4.64 12.99 6.98
C ILE A 40 5.32 11.76 7.58
N ALA A 41 6.65 11.79 7.75
CA ALA A 41 7.40 10.69 8.34
C ALA A 41 6.94 10.39 9.78
N ASN A 42 6.68 11.43 10.59
CA ASN A 42 6.16 11.29 11.94
C ASN A 42 4.77 10.65 11.95
N LEU A 43 3.88 11.06 11.04
CA LEU A 43 2.56 10.43 10.89
C LEU A 43 2.70 8.93 10.60
N LEU A 44 3.51 8.55 9.63
CA LEU A 44 3.71 7.15 9.26
C LEU A 44 4.31 6.36 10.44
N ASN A 45 5.34 6.91 11.09
CA ASN A 45 5.98 6.28 12.24
C ASN A 45 5.00 6.04 13.40
N LYS A 46 4.23 7.07 13.78
CA LYS A 46 3.23 6.98 14.86
C LYS A 46 2.08 6.03 14.54
N ASN A 47 1.80 5.79 13.26
CA ASN A 47 0.80 4.81 12.80
C ASN A 47 1.40 3.42 12.53
N GLY A 48 2.64 3.19 12.92
CA GLY A 48 3.24 1.86 12.98
C GLY A 48 4.01 1.45 11.74
N TRP A 49 4.59 2.42 11.01
CA TRP A 49 5.56 2.13 9.95
C TRP A 49 6.73 1.31 10.50
N VAL A 50 7.04 0.23 9.84
CA VAL A 50 8.18 -0.64 10.17
C VAL A 50 9.31 -0.34 9.19
N LYS A 51 10.43 0.14 9.73
CA LYS A 51 11.64 0.40 8.94
C LYS A 51 12.12 -0.90 8.28
N ASP A 52 12.63 -0.78 7.07
CA ASP A 52 13.20 -1.88 6.28
C ASP A 52 12.21 -3.01 5.93
N LEU A 53 10.91 -2.79 6.14
CA LEU A 53 9.86 -3.68 5.66
C LEU A 53 9.24 -3.12 4.38
N ASP A 54 9.28 -3.88 3.29
CA ASP A 54 8.59 -3.51 2.05
C ASP A 54 7.08 -3.42 2.27
N TRP A 55 6.40 -2.53 1.52
CA TRP A 55 4.95 -2.39 1.60
C TRP A 55 4.19 -3.60 1.06
N GLY A 56 4.79 -4.32 0.10
CA GLY A 56 4.18 -5.48 -0.54
C GLY A 56 4.92 -5.91 -1.80
N GLN A 57 4.32 -6.85 -2.50
CA GLN A 57 4.82 -7.34 -3.78
C GLN A 57 3.70 -7.81 -4.68
N GLU A 58 3.85 -7.64 -5.99
CA GLU A 58 2.94 -8.21 -6.98
C GLU A 58 3.12 -9.73 -7.07
N ILE A 59 2.00 -10.44 -7.17
CA ILE A 59 1.95 -11.90 -7.17
C ILE A 59 1.07 -12.46 -8.30
N ILE A 60 1.21 -13.75 -8.54
CA ILE A 60 0.29 -14.56 -9.34
C ILE A 60 -0.38 -15.57 -8.42
N THR A 61 -1.68 -15.73 -8.54
CA THR A 61 -2.45 -16.78 -7.86
C THR A 61 -2.73 -17.93 -8.82
N PRO A 62 -3.00 -19.14 -8.31
CA PRO A 62 -3.59 -20.20 -9.13
C PRO A 62 -4.93 -19.74 -9.76
N PRO A 63 -5.38 -20.38 -10.84
CA PRO A 63 -6.76 -20.23 -11.32
C PRO A 63 -7.76 -20.50 -10.19
N ASP A 64 -8.89 -19.80 -10.20
CA ASP A 64 -9.98 -19.95 -9.21
C ASP A 64 -9.57 -19.77 -7.75
N PHE A 65 -8.48 -19.01 -7.51
CA PHE A 65 -8.03 -18.73 -6.16
C PHE A 65 -9.09 -17.95 -5.38
N PRO A 66 -9.49 -18.41 -4.18
CA PRO A 66 -10.62 -17.85 -3.47
C PRO A 66 -10.43 -16.39 -3.06
N CYS A 67 -11.27 -15.48 -3.61
CA CYS A 67 -11.22 -14.04 -3.30
C CYS A 67 -11.57 -13.72 -1.84
N PHE A 68 -12.26 -14.61 -1.11
CA PHE A 68 -12.61 -14.39 0.29
C PHE A 68 -11.40 -14.32 1.24
N PHE A 69 -10.21 -14.68 0.75
CA PHE A 69 -8.96 -14.48 1.50
C PHE A 69 -8.43 -13.04 1.43
N GLU A 70 -9.07 -12.16 0.66
CA GLU A 70 -8.67 -10.76 0.60
C GLU A 70 -8.88 -10.03 1.93
N GLY A 71 -8.00 -9.08 2.20
CA GLY A 71 -8.13 -8.13 3.29
C GLY A 71 -7.26 -8.43 4.51
N PRO A 72 -7.20 -7.45 5.44
CA PRO A 72 -6.32 -7.51 6.62
C PRO A 72 -6.68 -8.60 7.62
N ASP A 73 -7.95 -9.02 7.68
CA ASP A 73 -8.42 -10.04 8.61
C ASP A 73 -7.88 -11.44 8.27
N ASN A 74 -7.41 -11.64 7.05
CA ASN A 74 -6.78 -12.87 6.57
C ASN A 74 -5.24 -12.79 6.57
N ASN A 75 -4.67 -11.99 7.46
CA ASN A 75 -3.22 -11.86 7.58
C ASN A 75 -2.57 -13.18 7.96
N ARG A 76 -1.53 -13.58 7.23
CA ARG A 76 -0.76 -14.81 7.48
C ARG A 76 0.66 -14.70 6.92
N LYS A 77 1.55 -15.57 7.38
CA LYS A 77 2.92 -15.62 6.90
C LYS A 77 2.97 -15.85 5.39
N SER A 78 3.87 -15.16 4.71
CA SER A 78 4.04 -15.27 3.25
C SER A 78 4.32 -16.70 2.78
N SER A 79 4.94 -17.54 3.63
CA SER A 79 5.15 -18.97 3.34
C SER A 79 3.84 -19.72 3.11
N ILE A 80 2.80 -19.44 3.89
CA ILE A 80 1.48 -20.08 3.78
C ILE A 80 0.82 -19.76 2.43
N TRP A 81 0.96 -18.51 1.94
CA TRP A 81 0.50 -18.15 0.61
C TRP A 81 1.23 -18.94 -0.48
N TYR A 82 2.56 -19.10 -0.34
CA TYR A 82 3.34 -19.85 -1.32
C TYR A 82 3.01 -21.35 -1.32
N GLU A 83 2.71 -21.92 -0.16
CA GLU A 83 2.21 -23.30 -0.01
C GLU A 83 0.85 -23.47 -0.68
N SER A 84 -0.01 -22.43 -0.64
CA SER A 84 -1.30 -22.42 -1.34
C SER A 84 -1.20 -22.17 -2.86
N GLY A 85 0.00 -22.17 -3.43
CA GLY A 85 0.21 -22.03 -4.87
C GLY A 85 0.44 -20.61 -5.36
N VAL A 86 0.37 -19.59 -4.49
CA VAL A 86 0.75 -18.21 -4.85
C VAL A 86 2.22 -18.15 -5.26
N ARG A 87 2.55 -17.33 -6.25
CA ARG A 87 3.93 -17.18 -6.76
C ARG A 87 4.31 -15.71 -6.89
N LYS A 88 5.57 -15.41 -6.61
CA LYS A 88 6.17 -14.10 -6.89
C LYS A 88 6.33 -13.89 -8.39
N ILE A 89 6.14 -12.64 -8.83
CA ILE A 89 6.56 -12.24 -10.16
C ILE A 89 8.08 -12.02 -10.14
N LYS A 90 8.82 -12.76 -10.96
CA LYS A 90 10.30 -12.87 -10.92
C LYS A 90 11.07 -11.55 -11.15
N LYS A 91 10.42 -10.49 -11.62
CA LYS A 91 11.05 -9.21 -11.96
C LYS A 91 11.19 -8.23 -10.78
N VAL A 92 10.64 -8.55 -9.63
CA VAL A 92 10.69 -7.67 -8.46
C VAL A 92 11.84 -8.09 -7.57
N GLN A 93 12.89 -7.28 -7.52
CA GLN A 93 13.98 -7.43 -6.56
C GLN A 93 13.56 -6.88 -5.18
N SER A 94 12.56 -7.48 -4.57
CA SER A 94 12.28 -7.20 -3.16
C SER A 94 13.23 -8.02 -2.29
N THR A 95 14.16 -7.35 -1.67
CA THR A 95 15.17 -7.97 -0.78
C THR A 95 14.63 -8.17 0.64
N ASN A 96 13.64 -7.37 1.07
CA ASN A 96 13.16 -7.31 2.44
C ASN A 96 11.81 -8.02 2.65
N PHE A 97 11.32 -8.74 1.63
CA PHE A 97 10.11 -9.55 1.73
C PHE A 97 10.48 -10.97 2.13
N LEU A 98 10.71 -11.17 3.41
CA LEU A 98 11.17 -12.43 3.96
C LEU A 98 10.11 -13.53 3.89
N LYS A 99 10.55 -14.79 3.83
CA LYS A 99 9.69 -15.98 3.76
C LYS A 99 8.63 -16.08 4.87
N ASN A 100 8.86 -15.42 6.00
CA ASN A 100 7.97 -15.41 7.17
C ASN A 100 7.33 -14.05 7.45
N THR A 101 7.31 -13.13 6.48
CA THR A 101 6.65 -11.83 6.63
C THR A 101 5.14 -12.02 6.73
N GLU A 102 4.53 -11.39 7.71
CA GLU A 102 3.07 -11.29 7.85
C GLU A 102 2.50 -10.46 6.68
N THR A 103 1.56 -11.04 5.94
CA THR A 103 1.00 -10.43 4.73
C THR A 103 -0.47 -10.74 4.54
N SER A 104 -1.17 -9.84 3.88
CA SER A 104 -2.56 -10.02 3.46
C SER A 104 -2.65 -9.98 1.94
N LEU A 105 -3.63 -10.68 1.39
CA LEU A 105 -3.96 -10.62 -0.04
C LEU A 105 -4.70 -9.31 -0.33
N LEU A 106 -4.30 -8.63 -1.41
CA LEU A 106 -4.96 -7.42 -1.92
C LEU A 106 -5.33 -7.61 -3.40
N LEU A 107 -6.58 -7.41 -3.73
CA LEU A 107 -7.17 -7.56 -5.07
C LEU A 107 -7.86 -6.25 -5.51
N PRO A 108 -7.13 -5.18 -5.81
CA PRO A 108 -7.69 -3.83 -6.00
C PRO A 108 -8.66 -3.71 -7.19
N LYS A 109 -8.66 -4.70 -8.07
CA LYS A 109 -9.59 -4.85 -9.21
C LYS A 109 -10.19 -6.26 -9.25
N GLY A 110 -10.28 -6.92 -8.09
CA GLY A 110 -10.75 -8.29 -7.99
C GLY A 110 -9.87 -9.28 -8.76
N GLU A 111 -10.51 -10.28 -9.34
CA GLU A 111 -9.84 -11.36 -10.06
C GLU A 111 -9.14 -10.89 -11.36
N TYR A 112 -9.62 -9.82 -11.98
CA TYR A 112 -9.20 -9.38 -13.32
C TYR A 112 -8.03 -8.41 -13.34
N GLY A 113 -7.58 -7.95 -12.16
CA GLY A 113 -6.49 -7.01 -12.02
C GLY A 113 -5.20 -7.62 -11.48
N PRO A 114 -4.17 -6.78 -11.27
CA PRO A 114 -3.00 -7.18 -10.54
C PRO A 114 -3.35 -7.57 -9.11
N LYS A 115 -2.59 -8.52 -8.57
CA LYS A 115 -2.78 -9.08 -7.24
C LYS A 115 -1.53 -8.87 -6.42
N PHE A 116 -1.68 -8.61 -5.13
CA PHE A 116 -0.55 -8.30 -4.26
C PHE A 116 -0.63 -9.07 -2.95
N LEU A 117 0.54 -9.40 -2.40
CA LEU A 117 0.69 -9.61 -0.96
C LEU A 117 1.21 -8.32 -0.35
N VAL A 118 0.46 -7.76 0.58
CA VAL A 118 0.78 -6.48 1.24
C VAL A 118 1.11 -6.70 2.71
N THR A 119 1.98 -5.86 3.24
CA THR A 119 2.44 -5.90 4.62
C THR A 119 1.72 -4.86 5.48
N LYS A 120 2.08 -4.81 6.76
CA LYS A 120 1.64 -3.76 7.67
C LYS A 120 1.94 -2.34 7.13
N ASN A 121 3.06 -2.14 6.43
CA ASN A 121 3.40 -0.82 5.88
C ASN A 121 2.41 -0.32 4.83
N PHE A 122 1.80 -1.21 4.05
CA PHE A 122 0.70 -0.83 3.16
C PHE A 122 -0.50 -0.26 3.93
N TYR A 123 -0.89 -0.94 5.02
CA TYR A 123 -1.98 -0.46 5.86
C TYR A 123 -1.62 0.83 6.62
N THR A 124 -0.34 1.04 6.93
CA THR A 124 0.13 2.32 7.48
C THR A 124 -0.04 3.46 6.46
N LEU A 125 0.25 3.23 5.17
CA LEU A 125 -0.07 4.22 4.11
C LEU A 125 -1.56 4.53 4.05
N LYS A 126 -2.43 3.54 4.26
CA LYS A 126 -3.89 3.75 4.29
C LYS A 126 -4.35 4.63 5.46
N THR A 127 -3.56 4.81 6.49
CA THR A 127 -3.90 5.78 7.56
C THR A 127 -3.84 7.24 7.09
N TYR A 128 -3.07 7.48 6.03
CA TYR A 128 -3.02 8.79 5.39
C TYR A 128 -4.24 9.04 4.48
N ASN A 129 -4.58 8.06 3.67
CA ASN A 129 -5.76 8.05 2.80
C ASN A 129 -6.28 6.62 2.68
N ASN A 130 -7.51 6.38 3.11
CA ASN A 130 -8.10 5.03 3.21
C ASN A 130 -8.46 4.38 1.85
N SER A 131 -7.87 4.83 0.75
CA SER A 131 -8.02 4.23 -0.58
C SER A 131 -6.90 3.24 -0.84
N ASP A 132 -7.24 2.01 -1.22
CA ASP A 132 -6.27 0.99 -1.64
C ASP A 132 -5.47 1.44 -2.86
N LEU A 133 -6.15 2.06 -3.83
CA LEU A 133 -5.49 2.57 -5.04
C LEU A 133 -4.54 3.71 -4.74
N TYR A 134 -4.89 4.60 -3.81
CA TYR A 134 -3.99 5.67 -3.37
C TYR A 134 -2.75 5.10 -2.68
N ALA A 135 -2.94 4.21 -1.71
CA ALA A 135 -1.82 3.58 -0.99
C ALA A 135 -0.91 2.80 -1.94
N LEU A 136 -1.50 2.06 -2.89
CA LEU A 136 -0.77 1.32 -3.92
C LEU A 136 0.02 2.26 -4.84
N TYR A 137 -0.59 3.38 -5.26
CA TYR A 137 0.08 4.38 -6.10
C TYR A 137 1.29 4.99 -5.39
N VAL A 138 1.12 5.43 -4.14
CA VAL A 138 2.21 6.03 -3.34
C VAL A 138 3.33 5.04 -3.11
N ALA A 139 3.00 3.81 -2.73
CA ALA A 139 3.95 2.73 -2.49
C ALA A 139 4.75 2.38 -3.76
N HIS A 140 4.06 2.24 -4.90
CA HIS A 140 4.70 1.96 -6.18
C HIS A 140 5.55 3.13 -6.69
N LEU A 141 5.10 4.37 -6.50
CA LEU A 141 5.88 5.55 -6.84
C LEU A 141 7.19 5.61 -6.04
N SER A 142 7.15 5.26 -4.75
CA SER A 142 8.36 5.15 -3.93
C SER A 142 9.35 4.11 -4.50
N ASP A 143 8.85 2.93 -4.91
CA ASP A 143 9.69 1.91 -5.53
C ASP A 143 10.28 2.35 -6.89
N LEU A 144 9.52 3.14 -7.67
CA LEU A 144 10.02 3.73 -8.92
C LEU A 144 11.14 4.74 -8.68
N ILE A 145 11.00 5.59 -7.65
CA ILE A 145 12.02 6.58 -7.27
C ILE A 145 13.30 5.87 -6.80
N ASP A 146 13.15 4.79 -6.05
CA ASP A 146 14.27 3.96 -5.58
C ASP A 146 14.87 3.06 -6.68
N GLY A 147 14.29 3.04 -7.88
CA GLY A 147 14.74 2.17 -8.99
C GLY A 147 14.50 0.67 -8.77
N LYS A 148 13.69 0.29 -7.78
CA LYS A 148 13.42 -1.10 -7.43
C LYS A 148 12.52 -1.82 -8.42
N VAL A 149 11.54 -1.10 -8.99
CA VAL A 149 10.53 -1.64 -9.92
C VAL A 149 10.29 -0.63 -11.04
N GLN A 150 9.97 -1.09 -12.26
CA GLN A 150 9.64 -0.18 -13.35
C GLN A 150 8.14 -0.01 -13.58
N LYS A 151 7.36 -1.10 -13.50
CA LYS A 151 5.89 -1.11 -13.65
C LYS A 151 5.32 -2.45 -13.18
N PHE A 152 4.04 -2.46 -12.86
CA PHE A 152 3.31 -3.69 -12.61
C PHE A 152 3.27 -4.58 -13.86
N THR A 153 3.30 -5.87 -13.66
CA THR A 153 3.34 -6.86 -14.75
C THR A 153 1.95 -7.22 -15.24
N ALA A 154 1.00 -7.37 -14.32
CA ALA A 154 -0.38 -7.68 -14.67
C ALA A 154 -1.13 -6.45 -15.18
N LEU A 155 -1.99 -6.66 -16.18
CA LEU A 155 -2.82 -5.60 -16.73
C LEU A 155 -4.03 -5.33 -15.84
N TRP A 156 -4.44 -4.07 -15.77
CA TRP A 156 -5.70 -3.65 -15.17
C TRP A 156 -6.83 -3.91 -16.16
N LYS A 157 -7.44 -5.09 -16.08
CA LYS A 157 -8.56 -5.45 -16.94
C LYS A 157 -9.88 -5.08 -16.28
N ASP A 158 -10.86 -4.69 -17.09
CA ASP A 158 -12.21 -4.51 -16.58
C ASP A 158 -12.87 -5.88 -16.36
N SER A 159 -13.70 -5.96 -15.33
CA SER A 159 -14.55 -7.12 -15.11
C SER A 159 -15.46 -7.31 -16.33
N PRO A 160 -15.71 -8.54 -16.76
CA PRO A 160 -16.73 -8.77 -17.78
C PRO A 160 -18.05 -8.15 -17.34
N THR A 161 -18.70 -7.43 -18.25
CA THR A 161 -20.04 -6.91 -17.99
C THR A 161 -20.98 -8.11 -17.85
N LEU A 162 -21.51 -8.33 -16.66
CA LEU A 162 -22.53 -9.36 -16.47
C LEU A 162 -23.77 -8.95 -17.28
N ASP A 163 -24.10 -9.71 -18.31
CA ASP A 163 -25.37 -9.55 -19.02
C ASP A 163 -26.50 -9.93 -18.05
N LYS A 164 -27.59 -9.13 -18.05
CA LYS A 164 -28.76 -9.40 -17.20
C LYS A 164 -29.32 -10.81 -17.35
N LYS A 165 -29.09 -11.48 -18.49
CA LYS A 165 -29.48 -12.87 -18.74
C LYS A 165 -28.67 -13.88 -17.93
N SER A 166 -27.41 -13.60 -17.61
CA SER A 166 -26.54 -14.51 -16.83
C SER A 166 -26.75 -14.46 -15.32
N ILE A 167 -27.59 -13.51 -14.84
CA ILE A 167 -27.88 -13.37 -13.39
C ILE A 167 -29.07 -14.25 -12.99
N PHE A 168 -29.90 -14.67 -13.93
CA PHE A 168 -31.15 -15.40 -13.68
C PHE A 168 -31.21 -16.80 -14.34
N SER A 169 -30.08 -17.31 -14.83
CA SER A 169 -29.90 -18.70 -15.28
C SER A 169 -29.14 -19.49 -14.20
#